data_5560d651388b01ab68980c17d1221081
#
_entry.id   5560d651388b01ab68980c17d1221081
#
_cell.length_a   1.000
_cell.length_b   1.000
_cell.length_c   1.000
_cell.angle_alpha   90.00
_cell.angle_beta   90.00
_cell.angle_gamma   90.00
#
_symmetry.space_group_name_H-M   'P 1'
#
loop_
_entity.id
_entity.type
_entity.pdbx_description
1 polymer ?
#
loop_
_entity_poly.entity_id
_entity_poly.type
_entity_poly.pdbx_seq_one_letter_code
_entity_poly.pdbx_strand_id
1 'polypeptide(L)'
;MTVGLNGFGVLLVMVVALALAQIAAIRERAVRDPLTGLYNRRYIDESLPGLLELDERALVGLALVAFDLDKFKGINDTWGHDVGDKVLRRFAQILADCARRTDLPCRMGGEEFVVFLVEQEIDGVAIFAERVRARTEEIADIAPIPAGRITTSAGIVLRHRGEGLEEMVKRADRLLYKAKENGRNRVESADSIEADPAQVESG
;
A
#
# COMPACT_ATOMS: atom_id res chain seq x y z
N MET A 1 20.47 -19.43 46.83
CA MET A 1 19.01 -19.28 47.13
C MET A 1 18.25 -19.40 45.81
N THR A 2 17.74 -20.57 45.46
CA THR A 2 16.88 -20.77 44.31
C THR A 2 15.44 -20.47 44.72
N VAL A 3 14.93 -19.33 44.24
CA VAL A 3 13.50 -19.02 44.39
C VAL A 3 12.71 -19.98 43.50
N GLY A 4 12.22 -21.07 44.10
CA GLY A 4 11.32 -21.97 43.41
C GLY A 4 10.00 -21.24 43.13
N LEU A 5 9.67 -21.04 41.85
CA LEU A 5 8.31 -20.62 41.49
C LEU A 5 7.34 -21.68 42.01
N ASN A 6 6.48 -21.27 42.96
CA ASN A 6 5.40 -22.15 43.43
C ASN A 6 4.34 -22.29 42.29
N GLY A 7 3.49 -23.35 42.35
CA GLY A 7 2.54 -23.64 41.27
C GLY A 7 1.61 -22.46 40.93
N PHE A 8 1.34 -21.59 41.89
CA PHE A 8 0.55 -20.35 41.67
C PHE A 8 1.31 -19.34 40.79
N GLY A 9 2.62 -19.16 41.02
CA GLY A 9 3.45 -18.27 40.21
C GLY A 9 3.53 -18.73 38.76
N VAL A 10 3.69 -20.04 38.51
CA VAL A 10 3.68 -20.61 37.16
C VAL A 10 2.34 -20.39 36.47
N LEU A 11 1.23 -20.66 37.16
CA LEU A 11 -0.12 -20.45 36.61
C LEU A 11 -0.36 -18.98 36.24
N LEU A 12 0.03 -18.04 37.10
CA LEU A 12 -0.12 -16.62 36.84
C LEU A 12 0.68 -16.17 35.60
N VAL A 13 1.92 -16.62 35.46
CA VAL A 13 2.75 -16.33 34.28
C VAL A 13 2.12 -16.89 33.02
N MET A 14 1.57 -18.11 33.06
CA MET A 14 0.88 -18.70 31.89
C MET A 14 -0.37 -17.91 31.50
N VAL A 15 -1.19 -17.51 32.47
CA VAL A 15 -2.41 -16.71 32.22
C VAL A 15 -2.05 -15.35 31.61
N VAL A 16 -1.03 -14.67 32.16
CA VAL A 16 -0.57 -13.39 31.61
C VAL A 16 0.00 -13.55 30.20
N ALA A 17 0.82 -14.57 29.96
CA ALA A 17 1.37 -14.86 28.64
C ALA A 17 0.26 -15.13 27.61
N LEU A 18 -0.75 -15.94 27.98
CA LEU A 18 -1.91 -16.21 27.13
C LEU A 18 -2.72 -14.95 26.82
N ALA A 19 -2.98 -14.12 27.83
CA ALA A 19 -3.68 -12.85 27.67
C ALA A 19 -2.91 -11.90 26.74
N LEU A 20 -1.60 -11.77 26.89
CA LEU A 20 -0.77 -10.97 26.00
C LEU A 20 -0.76 -11.49 24.56
N ALA A 21 -0.68 -12.81 24.39
CA ALA A 21 -0.76 -13.43 23.06
C ALA A 21 -2.13 -13.18 22.39
N GLN A 22 -3.22 -13.26 23.15
CA GLN A 22 -4.56 -12.94 22.64
C GLN A 22 -4.70 -11.47 22.26
N ILE A 23 -4.21 -10.55 23.09
CA ILE A 23 -4.20 -9.11 22.79
C ILE A 23 -3.39 -8.82 21.51
N ALA A 24 -2.21 -9.44 21.37
CA ALA A 24 -1.39 -9.30 20.17
C ALA A 24 -2.13 -9.82 18.91
N ALA A 25 -2.75 -10.99 18.99
CA ALA A 25 -3.54 -11.56 17.88
C ALA A 25 -4.76 -10.69 17.51
N ILE A 26 -5.44 -10.12 18.50
CA ILE A 26 -6.57 -9.20 18.27
C ILE A 26 -6.08 -7.92 17.58
N ARG A 27 -4.96 -7.35 18.06
CA ARG A 27 -4.36 -6.17 17.43
C ARG A 27 -3.94 -6.44 15.99
N GLU A 28 -3.28 -7.55 15.74
CA GLU A 28 -2.86 -7.93 14.38
C GLU A 28 -4.06 -8.06 13.43
N ARG A 29 -5.15 -8.70 13.87
CA ARG A 29 -6.39 -8.78 13.08
C ARG A 29 -7.06 -7.42 12.88
N ALA A 30 -6.97 -6.51 13.85
CA ALA A 30 -7.56 -5.18 13.76
C ALA A 30 -6.86 -4.26 12.75
N VAL A 31 -5.59 -4.54 12.41
CA VAL A 31 -4.77 -3.71 11.50
C VAL A 31 -4.60 -4.33 10.10
N ARG A 32 -5.19 -5.50 9.85
CA ARG A 32 -5.16 -6.17 8.54
C ARG A 32 -6.50 -6.09 7.83
N ASP A 33 -6.47 -5.98 6.50
CA ASP A 33 -7.66 -6.14 5.66
C ASP A 33 -8.01 -7.64 5.56
N PRO A 34 -9.26 -8.04 5.91
CA PRO A 34 -9.63 -9.45 5.99
C PRO A 34 -9.67 -10.16 4.63
N LEU A 35 -9.83 -9.42 3.52
CA LEU A 35 -9.87 -9.99 2.18
C LEU A 35 -8.47 -10.26 1.62
N THR A 36 -7.57 -9.29 1.81
CA THR A 36 -6.26 -9.26 1.14
C THR A 36 -5.09 -9.62 2.05
N GLY A 37 -5.25 -9.53 3.37
CA GLY A 37 -4.19 -9.74 4.36
C GLY A 37 -3.17 -8.60 4.46
N LEU A 38 -3.25 -7.58 3.59
CA LEU A 38 -2.42 -6.38 3.67
C LEU A 38 -2.81 -5.54 4.90
N TYR A 39 -1.98 -4.57 5.25
CA TYR A 39 -2.39 -3.59 6.25
C TYR A 39 -3.63 -2.83 5.77
N ASN A 40 -4.47 -2.42 6.71
CA ASN A 40 -5.64 -1.60 6.44
C ASN A 40 -5.36 -0.11 6.74
N ARG A 41 -6.32 0.77 6.40
CA ARG A 41 -6.24 2.21 6.64
C ARG A 41 -5.91 2.54 8.10
N ARG A 42 -6.51 1.80 9.04
CA ARG A 42 -6.28 2.04 10.48
C ARG A 42 -4.81 1.87 10.86
N TYR A 43 -4.13 0.88 10.31
CA TYR A 43 -2.70 0.68 10.56
C TYR A 43 -1.87 1.88 10.11
N ILE A 44 -2.22 2.47 8.96
CA ILE A 44 -1.54 3.67 8.47
C ILE A 44 -1.73 4.81 9.45
N ASP A 45 -2.97 5.08 9.87
CA ASP A 45 -3.29 6.18 10.78
C ASP A 45 -2.56 6.05 12.12
N GLU A 46 -2.37 4.81 12.63
CA GLU A 46 -1.68 4.51 13.88
C GLU A 46 -0.15 4.50 13.76
N SER A 47 0.41 4.04 12.66
CA SER A 47 1.86 3.75 12.52
C SER A 47 2.63 4.86 11.81
N LEU A 48 1.98 5.59 10.93
CA LEU A 48 2.64 6.57 10.07
C LEU A 48 3.24 7.76 10.82
N PRO A 49 2.63 8.31 11.90
CA PRO A 49 3.27 9.39 12.65
C PRO A 49 4.70 9.04 13.10
N GLY A 50 4.92 7.78 13.52
CA GLY A 50 6.25 7.30 13.89
C GLY A 50 7.22 7.21 12.71
N LEU A 51 6.73 6.84 11.51
CA LEU A 51 7.54 6.82 10.29
C LEU A 51 7.93 8.23 9.83
N LEU A 52 7.00 9.18 9.90
CA LEU A 52 7.27 10.58 9.57
C LEU A 52 8.32 11.18 10.51
N GLU A 53 8.24 10.90 11.81
CA GLU A 53 9.25 11.33 12.77
C GLU A 53 10.62 10.70 12.49
N LEU A 54 10.66 9.43 12.10
CA LEU A 54 11.89 8.73 11.75
C LEU A 54 12.53 9.35 10.51
N ASP A 55 11.74 9.62 9.47
CA ASP A 55 12.20 10.30 8.26
C ASP A 55 12.78 11.69 8.57
N GLU A 56 12.10 12.48 9.41
CA GLU A 56 12.58 13.80 9.83
C GLU A 56 13.91 13.77 10.57
N ARG A 57 14.11 12.77 11.42
CA ARG A 57 15.31 12.63 12.25
C ARG A 57 16.48 11.99 11.53
N ALA A 58 16.21 10.96 10.73
CA ALA A 58 17.24 10.12 10.14
C ALA A 58 17.46 10.40 8.64
N LEU A 59 16.60 11.24 8.01
CA LEU A 59 16.64 11.55 6.58
C LEU A 59 16.69 10.28 5.71
N VAL A 60 15.89 9.27 6.10
CA VAL A 60 15.88 7.98 5.40
C VAL A 60 15.17 8.05 4.05
N GLY A 61 14.39 9.10 3.82
CA GLY A 61 13.51 9.26 2.67
C GLY A 61 12.24 8.40 2.79
N LEU A 62 11.11 9.00 2.54
CA LEU A 62 9.81 8.32 2.53
C LEU A 62 9.09 8.65 1.22
N ALA A 63 8.59 7.60 0.58
CA ALA A 63 7.79 7.72 -0.63
C ALA A 63 6.42 7.08 -0.44
N LEU A 64 5.46 7.52 -1.23
CA LEU A 64 4.12 6.96 -1.32
C LEU A 64 3.80 6.62 -2.77
N VAL A 65 3.28 5.42 -2.99
CA VAL A 65 2.66 5.02 -4.24
C VAL A 65 1.19 4.75 -3.99
N ALA A 66 0.31 5.49 -4.67
CA ALA A 66 -1.12 5.22 -4.70
C ALA A 66 -1.45 4.40 -5.94
N PHE A 67 -2.12 3.27 -5.76
CA PHE A 67 -2.57 2.36 -6.83
C PHE A 67 -4.09 2.26 -6.84
N ASP A 68 -4.64 2.07 -8.03
CA ASP A 68 -6.04 1.75 -8.24
C ASP A 68 -6.18 0.77 -9.42
N LEU A 69 -7.00 -0.26 -9.23
CA LEU A 69 -7.27 -1.24 -10.30
C LEU A 69 -8.18 -0.64 -11.36
N ASP A 70 -7.68 -0.55 -12.58
CA ASP A 70 -8.38 0.09 -13.69
C ASP A 70 -9.70 -0.60 -14.02
N LYS A 71 -10.77 0.21 -14.07
CA LYS A 71 -12.13 -0.27 -14.44
C LYS A 71 -12.62 -1.44 -13.58
N PHE A 72 -12.21 -1.52 -12.32
CA PHE A 72 -12.54 -2.64 -11.40
C PHE A 72 -14.06 -2.84 -11.24
N LYS A 73 -14.83 -1.74 -11.22
CA LYS A 73 -16.29 -1.84 -11.24
C LYS A 73 -16.79 -2.65 -12.43
N GLY A 74 -16.22 -2.44 -13.63
CA GLY A 74 -16.58 -3.21 -14.82
C GLY A 74 -16.25 -4.71 -14.69
N ILE A 75 -15.20 -5.08 -13.94
CA ILE A 75 -14.89 -6.47 -13.61
C ILE A 75 -16.02 -7.06 -12.75
N ASN A 76 -16.42 -6.37 -11.68
CA ASN A 76 -17.52 -6.81 -10.82
C ASN A 76 -18.85 -6.92 -11.58
N ASP A 77 -19.16 -5.92 -12.40
CA ASP A 77 -20.42 -5.87 -13.16
C ASP A 77 -20.49 -7.01 -14.22
N THR A 78 -19.34 -7.42 -14.77
CA THR A 78 -19.29 -8.44 -15.82
C THR A 78 -19.18 -9.86 -15.27
N TRP A 79 -18.36 -10.08 -14.23
CA TRP A 79 -17.99 -11.41 -13.74
C TRP A 79 -18.38 -11.67 -12.28
N GLY A 80 -19.02 -10.70 -11.63
CA GLY A 80 -19.48 -10.82 -10.23
C GLY A 80 -18.41 -10.49 -9.20
N HIS A 81 -18.86 -10.19 -7.97
CA HIS A 81 -17.98 -9.80 -6.84
C HIS A 81 -17.00 -10.90 -6.43
N ASP A 82 -17.36 -12.17 -6.54
CA ASP A 82 -16.45 -13.28 -6.21
C ASP A 82 -15.20 -13.30 -7.09
N VAL A 83 -15.35 -12.92 -8.36
CA VAL A 83 -14.23 -12.79 -9.31
C VAL A 83 -13.44 -11.52 -8.99
N GLY A 84 -14.11 -10.40 -8.71
CA GLY A 84 -13.47 -9.18 -8.23
C GLY A 84 -12.64 -9.41 -6.97
N ASP A 85 -13.13 -10.16 -6.01
CA ASP A 85 -12.41 -10.54 -4.80
C ASP A 85 -11.12 -11.34 -5.09
N LYS A 86 -11.14 -12.22 -6.10
CA LYS A 86 -9.94 -12.93 -6.56
C LYS A 86 -8.92 -11.96 -7.16
N VAL A 87 -9.38 -10.97 -7.94
CA VAL A 87 -8.52 -9.91 -8.50
C VAL A 87 -7.86 -9.11 -7.37
N LEU A 88 -8.63 -8.67 -6.37
CA LEU A 88 -8.11 -7.94 -5.22
C LEU A 88 -7.06 -8.75 -4.44
N ARG A 89 -7.31 -10.04 -4.18
CA ARG A 89 -6.34 -10.93 -3.52
C ARG A 89 -5.07 -11.10 -4.36
N ARG A 90 -5.21 -11.27 -5.67
CA ARG A 90 -4.06 -11.44 -6.57
C ARG A 90 -3.22 -10.19 -6.66
N PHE A 91 -3.85 -9.02 -6.77
CA PHE A 91 -3.15 -7.74 -6.76
C PHE A 91 -2.41 -7.50 -5.43
N ALA A 92 -3.07 -7.79 -4.30
CA ALA A 92 -2.44 -7.70 -2.98
C ALA A 92 -1.22 -8.63 -2.85
N GLN A 93 -1.28 -9.84 -3.41
CA GLN A 93 -0.14 -10.74 -3.45
C GLN A 93 1.01 -10.16 -4.28
N ILE A 94 0.73 -9.54 -5.44
CA ILE A 94 1.74 -8.86 -6.26
C ILE A 94 2.39 -7.72 -5.47
N LEU A 95 1.61 -6.91 -4.75
CA LEU A 95 2.15 -5.85 -3.91
C LEU A 95 3.08 -6.41 -2.83
N ALA A 96 2.65 -7.46 -2.13
CA ALA A 96 3.44 -8.10 -1.08
C ALA A 96 4.75 -8.71 -1.61
N ASP A 97 4.69 -9.36 -2.79
CA ASP A 97 5.87 -9.97 -3.44
C ASP A 97 6.86 -8.92 -3.97
N CYS A 98 6.37 -7.74 -4.35
CA CYS A 98 7.20 -6.64 -4.83
C CYS A 98 7.80 -5.82 -3.69
N ALA A 99 7.12 -5.74 -2.55
CA ALA A 99 7.51 -4.94 -1.40
C ALA A 99 8.71 -5.56 -0.66
N ARG A 100 9.60 -4.70 -0.15
CA ARG A 100 10.66 -5.07 0.78
C ARG A 100 10.06 -5.22 2.19
N ARG A 101 10.80 -5.80 3.11
CA ARG A 101 10.36 -5.95 4.52
C ARG A 101 10.14 -4.61 5.24
N THR A 102 10.76 -3.56 4.76
CA THR A 102 10.63 -2.18 5.26
C THR A 102 9.44 -1.44 4.67
N ASP A 103 8.88 -1.94 3.58
CA ASP A 103 7.79 -1.30 2.86
C ASP A 103 6.45 -1.71 3.47
N LEU A 104 5.46 -0.82 3.38
CA LEU A 104 4.15 -1.02 3.99
C LEU A 104 3.05 -1.02 2.93
N PRO A 105 2.75 -2.18 2.33
CA PRO A 105 1.61 -2.31 1.42
C PRO A 105 0.30 -2.35 2.21
N CYS A 106 -0.63 -1.49 1.83
CA CYS A 106 -1.89 -1.28 2.52
C CYS A 106 -3.05 -1.24 1.53
N ARG A 107 -4.22 -1.71 1.97
CA ARG A 107 -5.48 -1.50 1.27
C ARG A 107 -6.28 -0.40 1.96
N MET A 108 -6.62 0.65 1.22
CA MET A 108 -7.38 1.79 1.75
C MET A 108 -8.88 1.54 1.76
N GLY A 109 -9.38 0.74 0.82
CA GLY A 109 -10.78 0.34 0.66
C GLY A 109 -11.10 0.08 -0.82
N GLY A 110 -12.15 -0.66 -1.10
CA GLY A 110 -12.53 -0.97 -2.48
C GLY A 110 -11.37 -1.53 -3.31
N GLU A 111 -11.03 -0.84 -4.38
CA GLU A 111 -9.93 -1.13 -5.31
C GLU A 111 -8.68 -0.27 -5.10
N GLU A 112 -8.64 0.52 -4.01
CA GLU A 112 -7.57 1.47 -3.71
C GLU A 112 -6.53 0.87 -2.77
N PHE A 113 -5.26 0.98 -3.16
CA PHE A 113 -4.12 0.51 -2.39
C PHE A 113 -3.05 1.61 -2.31
N VAL A 114 -2.31 1.63 -1.21
CA VAL A 114 -1.13 2.48 -1.08
C VAL A 114 0.05 1.65 -0.61
N VAL A 115 1.25 2.06 -1.00
CA VAL A 115 2.48 1.49 -0.47
C VAL A 115 3.38 2.61 -0.01
N PHE A 116 3.79 2.58 1.26
CA PHE A 116 4.85 3.44 1.76
C PHE A 116 6.17 2.73 1.57
N LEU A 117 7.13 3.43 0.99
CA LEU A 117 8.48 2.94 0.72
C LEU A 117 9.50 3.78 1.48
N VAL A 118 10.51 3.12 2.03
CA VAL A 118 11.71 3.80 2.51
C VAL A 118 12.63 4.00 1.30
N GLU A 119 12.56 5.18 0.67
CA GLU A 119 13.27 5.50 -0.57
C GLU A 119 13.50 7.01 -0.67
N GLN A 120 14.68 7.40 -1.15
CA GLN A 120 15.10 8.80 -1.31
C GLN A 120 15.04 9.29 -2.76
N GLU A 121 14.98 8.37 -3.72
CA GLU A 121 15.03 8.69 -5.14
C GLU A 121 13.74 8.28 -5.83
N ILE A 122 13.17 9.19 -6.61
CA ILE A 122 11.92 8.96 -7.33
C ILE A 122 12.04 7.82 -8.34
N ASP A 123 13.23 7.62 -8.92
CA ASP A 123 13.49 6.52 -9.86
C ASP A 123 13.33 5.15 -9.19
N GLY A 124 13.78 5.00 -7.92
CA GLY A 124 13.58 3.78 -7.15
C GLY A 124 12.11 3.47 -6.91
N VAL A 125 11.33 4.52 -6.64
CA VAL A 125 9.86 4.43 -6.47
C VAL A 125 9.19 4.08 -7.80
N ALA A 126 9.62 4.69 -8.90
CA ALA A 126 9.10 4.42 -10.25
C ALA A 126 9.36 2.97 -10.67
N ILE A 127 10.57 2.45 -10.45
CA ILE A 127 10.92 1.04 -10.72
C ILE A 127 10.02 0.08 -9.93
N PHE A 128 9.75 0.38 -8.66
CA PHE A 128 8.83 -0.42 -7.86
C PHE A 128 7.42 -0.39 -8.45
N ALA A 129 6.89 0.81 -8.73
CA ALA A 129 5.53 0.98 -9.24
C ALA A 129 5.32 0.33 -10.61
N GLU A 130 6.28 0.48 -11.53
CA GLU A 130 6.25 -0.15 -12.85
C GLU A 130 6.33 -1.68 -12.76
N ARG A 131 7.11 -2.24 -11.84
CA ARG A 131 7.15 -3.68 -11.60
C ARG A 131 5.79 -4.20 -11.14
N VAL A 132 5.10 -3.50 -10.25
CA VAL A 132 3.74 -3.84 -9.81
C VAL A 132 2.76 -3.75 -10.99
N ARG A 133 2.81 -2.66 -11.76
CA ARG A 133 1.96 -2.46 -12.94
C ARG A 133 2.13 -3.59 -13.95
N ALA A 134 3.35 -3.89 -14.35
CA ALA A 134 3.66 -4.93 -15.33
C ALA A 134 3.17 -6.30 -14.86
N ARG A 135 3.46 -6.69 -13.61
CA ARG A 135 2.98 -7.97 -13.03
C ARG A 135 1.46 -8.03 -12.92
N THR A 136 0.78 -6.88 -12.78
CA THR A 136 -0.68 -6.84 -12.76
C THR A 136 -1.25 -7.11 -14.16
N GLU A 137 -0.66 -6.54 -15.20
CA GLU A 137 -1.05 -6.76 -16.59
C GLU A 137 -0.82 -8.23 -17.03
N GLU A 138 0.17 -8.91 -16.45
CA GLU A 138 0.47 -10.32 -16.70
C GLU A 138 -0.51 -11.30 -16.04
N ILE A 139 -1.47 -10.84 -15.23
CA ILE A 139 -2.44 -11.72 -14.57
C ILE A 139 -3.27 -12.45 -15.66
N ALA A 140 -3.16 -13.77 -15.67
CA ALA A 140 -3.88 -14.65 -16.60
C ALA A 140 -4.55 -15.85 -15.92
N ASP A 141 -4.41 -15.97 -14.59
CA ASP A 141 -4.83 -17.12 -13.79
C ASP A 141 -6.19 -16.94 -13.11
N ILE A 142 -6.92 -15.88 -13.45
CA ILE A 142 -8.26 -15.60 -12.90
C ILE A 142 -9.33 -15.82 -13.95
N ALA A 143 -9.78 -17.07 -14.10
CA ALA A 143 -10.91 -17.35 -14.97
C ALA A 143 -12.21 -16.73 -14.41
N PRO A 144 -13.08 -16.16 -15.26
CA PRO A 144 -13.04 -16.18 -16.74
C PRO A 144 -12.41 -14.91 -17.36
N ILE A 145 -11.62 -14.12 -16.64
CA ILE A 145 -11.04 -12.86 -17.14
C ILE A 145 -9.92 -13.19 -18.16
N PRO A 146 -9.98 -12.64 -19.39
CA PRO A 146 -8.88 -12.80 -20.35
C PRO A 146 -7.59 -12.13 -19.87
N ALA A 147 -6.43 -12.66 -20.24
CA ALA A 147 -5.13 -12.07 -19.97
C ALA A 147 -5.05 -10.62 -20.49
N GLY A 148 -4.33 -9.74 -19.76
CA GLY A 148 -4.17 -8.32 -20.11
C GLY A 148 -5.41 -7.45 -19.87
N ARG A 149 -6.45 -7.98 -19.23
CA ARG A 149 -7.67 -7.21 -18.91
C ARG A 149 -7.62 -6.56 -17.51
N ILE A 150 -6.74 -7.05 -16.66
CA ILE A 150 -6.54 -6.51 -15.32
C ILE A 150 -5.31 -5.62 -15.39
N THR A 151 -5.50 -4.32 -15.20
CA THR A 151 -4.43 -3.32 -15.18
C THR A 151 -4.57 -2.44 -13.95
N THR A 152 -3.52 -1.71 -13.63
CA THR A 152 -3.50 -0.74 -12.54
C THR A 152 -2.85 0.56 -12.98
N SER A 153 -3.37 1.66 -12.47
CA SER A 153 -2.76 2.98 -12.56
C SER A 153 -2.12 3.35 -11.24
N ALA A 154 -1.04 4.12 -11.27
CA ALA A 154 -0.35 4.56 -10.07
C ALA A 154 0.08 6.03 -10.13
N GLY A 155 0.03 6.70 -8.96
CA GLY A 155 0.65 7.99 -8.71
C GLY A 155 1.74 7.85 -7.66
N ILE A 156 2.95 8.38 -7.92
CA ILE A 156 4.10 8.25 -7.04
C ILE A 156 4.61 9.61 -6.58
N VAL A 157 4.93 9.73 -5.30
CA VAL A 157 5.51 10.93 -4.70
C VAL A 157 6.60 10.58 -3.70
N LEU A 158 7.63 11.45 -3.65
CA LEU A 158 8.52 11.52 -2.49
C LEU A 158 7.93 12.50 -1.47
N ARG A 159 8.14 12.23 -0.19
CA ARG A 159 7.78 13.13 0.89
C ARG A 159 8.64 14.40 0.85
N HIS A 160 8.01 15.54 0.96
CA HIS A 160 8.70 16.79 1.22
C HIS A 160 8.96 16.95 2.73
N ARG A 161 10.05 17.62 3.08
CA ARG A 161 10.36 17.89 4.48
C ARG A 161 9.23 18.67 5.16
N GLY A 162 8.77 18.19 6.32
CA GLY A 162 7.65 18.79 7.03
C GLY A 162 6.27 18.46 6.48
N GLU A 163 6.18 17.71 5.38
CA GLU A 163 4.91 17.32 4.77
C GLU A 163 4.22 16.24 5.60
N GLY A 164 2.92 16.45 5.86
CA GLY A 164 2.09 15.48 6.55
C GLY A 164 1.53 14.40 5.59
N LEU A 165 0.98 13.32 6.18
CA LEU A 165 0.38 12.22 5.42
C LEU A 165 -0.70 12.71 4.46
N GLU A 166 -1.61 13.54 4.94
CA GLU A 166 -2.77 13.99 4.17
C GLU A 166 -2.35 14.73 2.89
N GLU A 167 -1.27 15.50 2.97
CA GLU A 167 -0.72 16.23 1.82
C GLU A 167 -0.05 15.29 0.82
N MET A 168 0.75 14.30 1.32
CA MET A 168 1.33 13.27 0.47
C MET A 168 0.25 12.50 -0.29
N VAL A 169 -0.79 12.04 0.42
CA VAL A 169 -1.91 11.30 -0.20
C VAL A 169 -2.58 12.14 -1.26
N LYS A 170 -2.92 13.41 -0.98
CA LYS A 170 -3.52 14.32 -1.97
C LYS A 170 -2.65 14.53 -3.21
N ARG A 171 -1.32 14.53 -3.05
CA ARG A 171 -0.40 14.64 -4.19
C ARG A 171 -0.38 13.36 -5.02
N ALA A 172 -0.28 12.20 -4.37
CA ALA A 172 -0.31 10.91 -5.03
C ALA A 172 -1.64 10.67 -5.76
N ASP A 173 -2.77 11.02 -5.15
CA ASP A 173 -4.10 10.91 -5.76
C ASP A 173 -4.24 11.77 -7.02
N ARG A 174 -3.69 12.99 -7.03
CA ARG A 174 -3.67 13.83 -8.24
C ARG A 174 -2.90 13.17 -9.39
N LEU A 175 -1.78 12.53 -9.08
CA LEU A 175 -0.97 11.82 -10.08
C LEU A 175 -1.67 10.54 -10.55
N LEU A 176 -2.28 9.79 -9.64
CA LEU A 176 -3.10 8.64 -9.97
C LEU A 176 -4.29 9.03 -10.88
N TYR A 177 -4.92 10.15 -10.60
CA TYR A 177 -5.98 10.69 -11.47
C TYR A 177 -5.45 11.01 -12.87
N LYS A 178 -4.27 11.67 -12.98
CA LYS A 178 -3.61 11.89 -14.28
C LYS A 178 -3.29 10.59 -15.00
N ALA A 179 -2.78 9.57 -14.29
CA ALA A 179 -2.55 8.25 -14.88
C ALA A 179 -3.81 7.66 -15.51
N LYS A 180 -4.96 7.82 -14.83
CA LYS A 180 -6.27 7.38 -15.35
C LYS A 180 -6.73 8.21 -16.56
N GLU A 181 -6.52 9.52 -16.57
CA GLU A 181 -6.87 10.39 -17.71
C GLU A 181 -5.97 10.14 -18.92
N ASN A 182 -4.67 9.93 -18.72
CA ASN A 182 -3.69 9.69 -19.77
C ASN A 182 -3.78 8.29 -20.41
N GLY A 183 -4.82 7.52 -20.12
CA GLY A 183 -5.11 6.24 -20.78
C GLY A 183 -5.00 5.02 -19.88
N ARG A 184 -4.75 5.19 -18.57
CA ARG A 184 -4.63 4.09 -17.59
C ARG A 184 -3.40 3.21 -17.81
N ASN A 185 -3.28 2.13 -17.02
CA ASN A 185 -2.18 1.16 -17.11
C ASN A 185 -0.80 1.83 -17.14
N ARG A 186 -0.56 2.77 -16.22
CA ARG A 186 0.68 3.57 -16.16
C ARG A 186 0.98 4.09 -14.78
N VAL A 187 2.20 4.56 -14.63
CA VAL A 187 2.70 5.26 -13.46
C VAL A 187 2.92 6.73 -13.82
N GLU A 188 2.46 7.65 -12.98
CA GLU A 188 2.73 9.08 -13.08
C GLU A 188 3.49 9.57 -11.86
N SER A 189 4.48 10.44 -12.07
CA SER A 189 5.30 11.06 -11.03
C SER A 189 5.23 12.58 -11.04
N ALA A 190 5.67 13.24 -9.96
CA ALA A 190 5.69 14.70 -9.90
C ALA A 190 6.62 15.31 -10.96
N ASP A 191 7.73 14.65 -11.29
CA ASP A 191 8.67 15.12 -12.30
C ASP A 191 8.11 15.09 -13.72
N SER A 192 7.09 14.24 -13.98
CA SER A 192 6.37 14.26 -15.26
C SER A 192 5.45 15.49 -15.43
N ILE A 193 5.27 16.30 -14.38
CA ILE A 193 4.43 17.50 -14.42
C ILE A 193 5.23 18.74 -14.86
N GLU A 194 6.52 18.83 -14.51
CA GLU A 194 7.38 19.95 -14.93
C GLU A 194 7.75 19.89 -16.42
N ALA A 195 7.51 18.76 -17.07
CA ALA A 195 7.74 18.57 -18.51
C ALA A 195 6.57 19.02 -19.40
N ASP A 196 5.45 19.55 -18.84
CA ASP A 196 4.35 20.10 -19.66
C ASP A 196 4.63 21.57 -20.01
N PRO A 197 5.04 21.89 -21.26
CA PRO A 197 5.44 23.25 -21.67
C PRO A 197 4.29 24.25 -21.69
N ALA A 198 3.04 23.86 -21.37
CA ALA A 198 1.88 24.73 -21.43
C ALA A 198 1.73 25.69 -20.23
N GLN A 199 2.60 25.63 -19.20
CA GLN A 199 2.55 26.51 -18.03
C GLN A 199 3.66 27.59 -17.99
N VAL A 200 4.52 27.68 -19.00
CA VAL A 200 5.62 28.67 -19.04
C VAL A 200 5.23 30.00 -19.72
N GLU A 201 4.02 30.11 -20.30
CA GLU A 201 3.56 31.35 -20.94
C GLU A 201 2.40 32.03 -20.18
N SER A 202 2.58 32.37 -18.93
CA SER A 202 1.77 33.41 -18.26
C SER A 202 2.48 33.92 -17.01
N GLY A 203 3.56 34.64 -17.23
CA GLY A 203 4.30 35.42 -16.26
C GLY A 203 4.71 36.76 -16.88
#